data_ac421fcf1e3ec6c9f65e3f3d38378215
#
_entry.id   ac421fcf1e3ec6c9f65e3f3d38378215
#
_cell.length_a   1.000
_cell.length_b   1.000
_cell.length_c   1.000
_cell.angle_alpha   90.00
_cell.angle_beta   90.00
_cell.angle_gamma   90.00
#
_symmetry.space_group_name_H-M   'P 1'
#
loop_
_entity.id
_entity.type
_entity.pdbx_description
1 polymer ?
#
loop_
_entity_poly.entity_id
_entity_poly.type
_entity_poly.pdbx_seq_one_letter_code
_entity_poly.pdbx_strand_id
1 'polypeptide(L)'
;MTKERHNELYQITFAGQILDGFNDAEVRGNVQALFRISDERTASLFSGATKTLKSGLSHADAVVYHERLTKAGAEVHIAKQPAAAVNLETETAGAQPPVSSNAEPATANPTGPQQETPLEFTGNGREYFGIWIVNILLTIVTLGIYSAWATVRNNQYFYGNTKLDGASFQYLASPITILKGRLIALAILVVYVVLSEMYVEAALVFAIAFIPIIPWIMVRSLRFKAVNSAYRNIRFDFQGRYGQAFMVAFVWPLLNVLTLLLLTPLVMKKTHEFIANGSRYGTTEFALKADTGSYYRFFGKGLLIAIAFGVAAFLAMRYVGFTVGSIIAGAGYLILFGYFMAGISNLFLNAVHLDHHGFESRLQPLQMVWIYLSNSFLVVLTLGLFTPWAKVRMARYRASCTAMRVSGDLNHFVAAEQNRTSALGQELGDAFDVDFAAI
;
A
#
# COMPACT_ATOMS: atom_id res chain seq x y z
N MET A 1 -2.37 28.10 -42.55
CA MET A 1 -1.37 28.87 -41.78
C MET A 1 -1.51 28.46 -40.31
N THR A 2 -0.82 27.40 -39.92
CA THR A 2 -0.84 26.83 -38.57
C THR A 2 0.37 27.40 -37.84
N LYS A 3 0.09 28.20 -36.81
CA LYS A 3 1.07 28.89 -35.98
C LYS A 3 1.69 27.87 -35.02
N GLU A 4 2.91 27.42 -35.30
CA GLU A 4 3.75 26.68 -34.40
C GLU A 4 4.00 27.54 -33.15
N ARG A 5 3.42 27.17 -32.00
CA ARG A 5 3.82 27.74 -30.72
C ARG A 5 5.10 27.04 -30.29
N HIS A 6 6.22 27.68 -30.45
CA HIS A 6 7.45 27.31 -29.78
C HIS A 6 7.19 27.37 -28.26
N ASN A 7 7.26 26.28 -27.58
CA ASN A 7 7.16 26.19 -26.13
C ASN A 7 8.51 26.67 -25.55
N GLU A 8 8.63 28.00 -25.36
CA GLU A 8 9.82 28.60 -24.76
C GLU A 8 9.83 28.27 -23.26
N LEU A 9 10.90 27.60 -22.81
CA LEU A 9 11.09 27.26 -21.41
C LEU A 9 11.98 28.30 -20.72
N TYR A 10 11.66 28.59 -19.47
CA TYR A 10 12.34 29.56 -18.63
C TYR A 10 12.95 28.92 -17.41
N GLN A 11 13.97 29.55 -16.83
CA GLN A 11 14.62 29.14 -15.60
C GLN A 11 14.77 30.32 -14.65
N ILE A 12 14.74 30.02 -13.34
CA ILE A 12 14.98 31.01 -12.28
C ILE A 12 16.41 30.83 -11.81
N THR A 13 17.18 31.91 -11.85
CA THR A 13 18.58 31.94 -11.36
C THR A 13 18.70 32.84 -10.15
N PHE A 14 19.60 32.47 -9.23
CA PHE A 14 19.90 33.19 -8.00
C PHE A 14 21.41 33.26 -7.77
N ALA A 15 21.92 34.42 -7.47
CA ALA A 15 23.34 34.67 -7.26
C ALA A 15 23.70 35.00 -5.79
N GLY A 16 22.76 34.73 -4.86
CA GLY A 16 22.95 35.01 -3.44
C GLY A 16 22.73 36.48 -3.05
N GLN A 17 22.15 37.29 -3.95
CA GLN A 17 21.87 38.71 -3.72
C GLN A 17 20.54 38.88 -2.99
N ILE A 18 20.46 39.91 -2.13
CA ILE A 18 19.31 40.21 -1.28
C ILE A 18 18.77 41.57 -1.69
N LEU A 19 17.44 41.69 -1.72
CA LEU A 19 16.77 42.96 -2.06
C LEU A 19 17.01 44.00 -0.95
N ASP A 20 17.15 45.25 -1.35
CA ASP A 20 17.27 46.36 -0.42
C ASP A 20 16.09 46.42 0.56
N GLY A 21 16.42 46.52 1.86
CA GLY A 21 15.44 46.56 2.95
C GLY A 21 15.20 45.25 3.68
N PHE A 22 15.82 44.15 3.25
CA PHE A 22 15.76 42.85 3.96
C PHE A 22 17.05 42.52 4.69
N ASN A 23 16.94 41.79 5.81
CA ASN A 23 18.10 41.33 6.57
C ASN A 23 18.59 39.97 6.06
N ASP A 24 19.90 39.76 5.95
CA ASP A 24 20.53 38.51 5.46
C ASP A 24 20.03 37.27 6.22
N ALA A 25 19.95 37.33 7.55
CA ALA A 25 19.50 36.21 8.38
C ALA A 25 18.01 35.89 8.14
N GLU A 26 17.20 36.92 7.91
CA GLU A 26 15.76 36.76 7.64
C GLU A 26 15.53 36.15 6.25
N VAL A 27 16.22 36.62 5.22
CA VAL A 27 16.11 36.08 3.86
C VAL A 27 16.59 34.64 3.79
N ARG A 28 17.70 34.30 4.48
CA ARG A 28 18.18 32.90 4.59
C ARG A 28 17.13 32.00 5.24
N GLY A 29 16.53 32.45 6.34
CA GLY A 29 15.45 31.73 7.02
C GLY A 29 14.20 31.55 6.12
N ASN A 30 13.80 32.59 5.39
CA ASN A 30 12.67 32.55 4.47
C ASN A 30 12.92 31.59 3.29
N VAL A 31 14.13 31.66 2.68
CA VAL A 31 14.54 30.77 1.59
C VAL A 31 14.65 29.33 2.07
N GLN A 32 15.20 29.11 3.26
CA GLN A 32 15.27 27.78 3.89
C GLN A 32 13.88 27.19 4.13
N ALA A 33 12.96 27.97 4.65
CA ALA A 33 11.59 27.56 4.88
C ALA A 33 10.86 27.27 3.56
N LEU A 34 11.04 28.13 2.53
CA LEU A 34 10.40 28.01 1.22
C LEU A 34 10.83 26.73 0.48
N PHE A 35 12.14 26.40 0.54
CA PHE A 35 12.70 25.23 -0.16
C PHE A 35 12.84 24.00 0.74
N ARG A 36 12.59 24.10 2.06
CA ARG A 36 12.77 23.04 3.07
C ARG A 36 14.14 22.38 2.99
N ILE A 37 15.20 23.19 2.86
CA ILE A 37 16.58 22.74 2.73
C ILE A 37 17.35 22.89 4.05
N SER A 38 18.47 22.15 4.21
CA SER A 38 19.35 22.24 5.38
C SER A 38 20.17 23.54 5.39
N ASP A 39 20.69 23.92 6.58
CA ASP A 39 21.55 25.10 6.75
C ASP A 39 22.76 25.10 5.82
N GLU A 40 23.39 23.93 5.60
CA GLU A 40 24.54 23.78 4.70
C GLU A 40 24.19 24.08 3.24
N ARG A 41 23.00 23.61 2.77
CA ARG A 41 22.51 23.90 1.43
C ARG A 41 22.11 25.36 1.27
N THR A 42 21.50 25.95 2.30
CA THR A 42 21.18 27.37 2.31
C THR A 42 22.46 28.20 2.20
N ALA A 43 23.49 27.91 3.01
CA ALA A 43 24.77 28.60 2.92
C ALA A 43 25.40 28.49 1.52
N SER A 44 25.25 27.34 0.87
CA SER A 44 25.76 27.17 -0.50
C SER A 44 25.02 28.03 -1.54
N LEU A 45 23.72 28.31 -1.36
CA LEU A 45 22.95 29.17 -2.26
C LEU A 45 23.39 30.65 -2.18
N PHE A 46 23.84 31.09 -1.02
CA PHE A 46 24.33 32.45 -0.77
C PHE A 46 25.86 32.62 -0.97
N SER A 47 26.51 31.67 -1.66
CA SER A 47 27.97 31.68 -1.91
C SER A 47 28.41 32.67 -2.98
N GLY A 48 27.52 33.44 -3.59
CA GLY A 48 27.82 34.41 -4.66
C GLY A 48 27.90 33.82 -6.08
N ALA A 49 27.85 32.47 -6.21
CA ALA A 49 27.81 31.84 -7.53
C ALA A 49 26.37 31.77 -8.05
N THR A 50 26.14 32.15 -9.32
CA THR A 50 24.83 32.04 -9.94
C THR A 50 24.43 30.57 -10.02
N LYS A 51 23.32 30.22 -9.35
CA LYS A 51 22.74 28.87 -9.36
C LYS A 51 21.34 28.90 -9.94
N THR A 52 20.97 27.88 -10.70
CA THR A 52 19.62 27.69 -11.19
C THR A 52 18.78 27.07 -10.08
N LEU A 53 17.78 27.80 -9.59
CA LEU A 53 16.84 27.34 -8.57
C LEU A 53 15.76 26.44 -9.16
N LYS A 54 15.28 26.79 -10.37
CA LYS A 54 14.27 26.02 -11.09
C LYS A 54 14.45 26.22 -12.60
N SER A 55 14.19 25.18 -13.40
CA SER A 55 14.28 25.18 -14.86
C SER A 55 13.05 24.47 -15.46
N GLY A 56 12.82 24.65 -16.77
CA GLY A 56 11.71 23.99 -17.47
C GLY A 56 10.35 24.64 -17.19
N LEU A 57 10.30 25.92 -16.81
CA LEU A 57 9.08 26.64 -16.49
C LEU A 57 8.44 27.28 -17.72
N SER A 58 7.11 27.35 -17.75
CA SER A 58 6.42 28.30 -18.63
C SER A 58 6.70 29.75 -18.19
N HIS A 59 6.52 30.73 -19.08
CA HIS A 59 6.72 32.13 -18.70
C HIS A 59 5.81 32.56 -17.53
N ALA A 60 4.57 32.08 -17.48
CA ALA A 60 3.64 32.39 -16.41
C ALA A 60 4.11 31.81 -15.06
N ASP A 61 4.59 30.57 -15.05
CA ASP A 61 5.10 29.93 -13.83
C ASP A 61 6.40 30.62 -13.37
N ALA A 62 7.29 30.99 -14.28
CA ALA A 62 8.51 31.70 -13.95
C ALA A 62 8.22 33.05 -13.25
N VAL A 63 7.20 33.75 -13.68
CA VAL A 63 6.77 35.04 -13.05
C VAL A 63 6.26 34.80 -11.63
N VAL A 64 5.46 33.73 -11.41
CA VAL A 64 4.94 33.38 -10.07
C VAL A 64 6.08 33.01 -9.11
N TYR A 65 7.04 32.20 -9.57
CA TYR A 65 8.23 31.86 -8.77
C TYR A 65 9.08 33.09 -8.44
N HIS A 66 9.29 33.97 -9.42
CA HIS A 66 10.00 35.22 -9.23
C HIS A 66 9.34 36.08 -8.15
N GLU A 67 8.02 36.30 -8.21
CA GLU A 67 7.29 37.11 -7.22
C GLU A 67 7.41 36.53 -5.80
N ARG A 68 7.32 35.21 -5.64
CA ARG A 68 7.43 34.55 -4.32
C ARG A 68 8.81 34.72 -3.71
N LEU A 69 9.87 34.54 -4.50
CA LEU A 69 11.24 34.70 -4.05
C LEU A 69 11.58 36.16 -3.76
N THR A 70 11.05 37.08 -4.55
CA THR A 70 11.15 38.51 -4.31
C THR A 70 10.46 38.94 -3.01
N LYS A 71 9.28 38.38 -2.70
CA LYS A 71 8.59 38.58 -1.42
C LYS A 71 9.37 37.98 -0.23
N ALA A 72 10.14 36.92 -0.45
CA ALA A 72 11.03 36.34 0.56
C ALA A 72 12.32 37.13 0.76
N GLY A 73 12.55 38.20 -0.03
CA GLY A 73 13.71 39.07 0.03
C GLY A 73 14.90 38.65 -0.85
N ALA A 74 14.77 37.60 -1.67
CA ALA A 74 15.83 37.12 -2.55
C ALA A 74 15.73 37.81 -3.93
N GLU A 75 16.87 38.32 -4.41
CA GLU A 75 16.97 38.90 -5.77
C GLU A 75 17.22 37.79 -6.78
N VAL A 76 16.18 37.43 -7.55
CA VAL A 76 16.21 36.34 -8.53
C VAL A 76 15.93 36.84 -9.93
N HIS A 77 16.47 36.17 -10.94
CA HIS A 77 16.30 36.55 -12.35
C HIS A 77 15.63 35.41 -13.14
N ILE A 78 14.68 35.81 -14.02
CA ILE A 78 14.08 34.94 -15.01
C ILE A 78 14.98 34.90 -16.23
N ALA A 79 15.56 33.78 -16.58
CA ALA A 79 16.36 33.58 -17.76
C ALA A 79 15.66 32.60 -18.73
N LYS A 80 15.76 32.88 -20.03
CA LYS A 80 15.27 31.95 -21.05
C LYS A 80 16.23 30.74 -21.09
N GLN A 81 15.68 29.52 -21.06
CA GLN A 81 16.50 28.31 -21.10
C GLN A 81 17.04 28.12 -22.53
N PRO A 82 18.36 28.08 -22.76
CA PRO A 82 18.88 27.80 -24.09
C PRO A 82 18.50 26.37 -24.51
N ALA A 83 18.15 26.20 -25.77
CA ALA A 83 17.65 24.94 -26.35
C ALA A 83 18.66 23.76 -26.35
N ALA A 84 19.81 23.91 -25.72
CA ALA A 84 20.86 22.89 -25.64
C ALA A 84 21.55 22.96 -24.27
N ALA A 85 21.02 22.29 -23.27
CA ALA A 85 21.79 21.84 -22.07
C ALA A 85 20.98 20.86 -21.24
N VAL A 86 20.77 19.67 -21.75
CA VAL A 86 20.67 18.49 -20.89
C VAL A 86 22.09 17.96 -20.77
N ASN A 87 22.87 18.49 -19.84
CA ASN A 87 24.12 17.87 -19.42
C ASN A 87 24.15 17.81 -17.91
N LEU A 88 24.07 16.58 -17.42
CA LEU A 88 24.51 16.19 -16.10
C LEU A 88 26.02 16.42 -16.01
N GLU A 89 26.46 17.32 -15.15
CA GLU A 89 27.84 17.29 -14.67
C GLU A 89 27.97 16.27 -13.54
N THR A 90 28.59 15.15 -13.86
CA THR A 90 29.25 14.27 -12.89
C THR A 90 30.75 14.35 -13.21
N GLU A 91 31.53 14.97 -12.36
CA GLU A 91 33.00 14.88 -12.33
C GLU A 91 33.41 13.46 -11.92
N THR A 92 34.24 12.86 -12.58
CA THR A 92 35.62 12.56 -12.88
C THR A 92 35.91 11.06 -12.86
N ALA A 93 36.46 10.57 -13.86
CA ALA A 93 37.81 10.06 -14.15
C ALA A 93 37.79 8.78 -15.02
N GLY A 94 38.51 8.79 -16.15
CA GLY A 94 38.94 7.57 -16.84
C GLY A 94 38.58 7.50 -18.32
N ALA A 95 39.52 7.89 -19.14
CA ALA A 95 39.46 7.89 -20.61
C ALA A 95 39.24 6.49 -21.22
N GLN A 96 38.31 6.39 -22.17
CA GLN A 96 38.39 5.48 -23.35
C GLN A 96 37.53 6.00 -24.50
N PRO A 97 37.81 5.64 -25.77
CA PRO A 97 37.49 6.42 -26.97
C PRO A 97 36.05 6.23 -27.49
N PRO A 98 35.61 7.06 -28.47
CA PRO A 98 34.19 7.24 -28.79
C PRO A 98 33.64 6.10 -29.62
N VAL A 99 32.55 5.50 -29.15
CA VAL A 99 31.70 4.64 -29.97
C VAL A 99 30.47 5.46 -30.34
N SER A 100 30.30 5.64 -31.64
CA SER A 100 29.11 6.19 -32.30
C SER A 100 27.87 5.45 -31.88
N SER A 101 26.89 6.14 -31.32
CA SER A 101 25.60 5.56 -31.04
C SER A 101 24.50 6.56 -31.34
N ASN A 102 23.91 6.42 -32.53
CA ASN A 102 22.53 6.81 -32.75
C ASN A 102 21.65 5.90 -31.87
N ALA A 103 21.23 6.38 -30.72
CA ALA A 103 20.22 5.71 -29.91
C ALA A 103 18.91 6.49 -30.03
N GLU A 104 18.00 5.96 -30.86
CA GLU A 104 16.56 6.16 -30.70
C GLU A 104 16.14 5.86 -29.26
N PRO A 105 15.06 6.50 -28.74
CA PRO A 105 14.54 6.18 -27.41
C PRO A 105 14.16 4.71 -27.39
N ALA A 106 14.96 3.91 -26.68
CA ALA A 106 14.72 2.49 -26.53
C ALA A 106 13.36 2.31 -25.83
N THR A 107 12.37 1.96 -26.62
CA THR A 107 11.21 1.22 -26.14
C THR A 107 11.77 -0.05 -25.51
N ALA A 108 11.87 -0.08 -24.20
CA ALA A 108 12.31 -1.24 -23.46
C ALA A 108 11.41 -2.42 -23.83
N ASN A 109 11.95 -3.36 -24.60
CA ASN A 109 11.27 -4.60 -24.91
C ASN A 109 10.96 -5.32 -23.59
N PRO A 110 9.70 -5.66 -23.31
CA PRO A 110 9.29 -6.32 -22.06
C PRO A 110 9.70 -7.81 -21.98
N THR A 111 10.56 -8.27 -22.87
CA THR A 111 10.97 -9.68 -23.02
C THR A 111 12.35 -10.00 -22.42
N GLY A 112 12.71 -9.34 -21.31
CA GLY A 112 13.79 -9.84 -20.47
C GLY A 112 13.39 -11.16 -19.78
N PRO A 113 14.35 -12.06 -19.45
CA PRO A 113 14.05 -13.28 -18.71
C PRO A 113 13.32 -12.92 -17.41
N GLN A 114 12.19 -13.59 -17.14
CA GLN A 114 11.47 -13.40 -15.88
C GLN A 114 12.33 -13.94 -14.74
N GLN A 115 12.65 -13.08 -13.79
CA GLN A 115 13.37 -13.45 -12.56
C GLN A 115 12.40 -13.49 -11.39
N GLU A 116 12.44 -14.59 -10.64
CA GLU A 116 11.69 -14.69 -9.37
C GLU A 116 12.50 -14.02 -8.25
N THR A 117 11.94 -12.96 -7.69
CA THR A 117 12.50 -12.27 -6.52
C THR A 117 11.67 -12.66 -5.30
N PRO A 118 12.21 -13.48 -4.37
CA PRO A 118 11.46 -13.94 -3.20
C PRO A 118 11.18 -12.79 -2.23
N LEU A 119 10.05 -12.87 -1.53
CA LEU A 119 9.85 -12.09 -0.34
C LEU A 119 10.58 -12.75 0.83
N GLU A 120 11.22 -11.93 1.66
CA GLU A 120 11.91 -12.37 2.86
C GLU A 120 11.28 -11.75 4.10
N PHE A 121 11.22 -12.51 5.19
CA PHE A 121 10.82 -12.01 6.50
C PHE A 121 11.93 -12.27 7.52
N THR A 122 12.56 -11.18 7.98
CA THR A 122 13.71 -11.22 8.87
C THR A 122 13.35 -11.09 10.36
N GLY A 123 12.07 -10.85 10.68
CA GLY A 123 11.59 -10.64 12.04
C GLY A 123 11.77 -11.88 12.96
N ASN A 124 11.98 -11.60 14.26
CA ASN A 124 12.21 -12.59 15.30
C ASN A 124 11.09 -12.56 16.35
N GLY A 125 10.61 -13.74 16.78
CA GLY A 125 9.53 -13.86 17.76
C GLY A 125 9.89 -13.29 19.14
N ARG A 126 11.15 -13.39 19.58
CA ARG A 126 11.62 -12.84 20.86
C ARG A 126 11.63 -11.31 20.87
N GLU A 127 12.13 -10.73 19.79
CA GLU A 127 12.13 -9.26 19.59
C GLU A 127 10.69 -8.72 19.55
N TYR A 128 9.83 -9.36 18.75
CA TYR A 128 8.44 -8.98 18.66
C TYR A 128 7.66 -9.19 19.97
N PHE A 129 8.01 -10.17 20.77
CA PHE A 129 7.42 -10.36 22.10
C PHE A 129 7.67 -9.15 23.00
N GLY A 130 8.90 -8.59 23.00
CA GLY A 130 9.21 -7.36 23.75
C GLY A 130 8.35 -6.16 23.35
N ILE A 131 8.16 -5.99 22.05
CA ILE A 131 7.26 -4.93 21.52
C ILE A 131 5.81 -5.20 21.92
N TRP A 132 5.36 -6.42 21.76
CA TRP A 132 3.97 -6.85 21.95
C TRP A 132 3.54 -6.76 23.42
N ILE A 133 4.38 -7.23 24.38
CA ILE A 133 4.04 -7.20 25.80
C ILE A 133 3.93 -5.78 26.34
N VAL A 134 4.87 -4.89 25.95
CA VAL A 134 4.81 -3.48 26.29
C VAL A 134 3.55 -2.83 25.71
N ASN A 135 3.21 -3.13 24.46
CA ASN A 135 2.00 -2.60 23.83
C ASN A 135 0.73 -3.05 24.55
N ILE A 136 0.66 -4.31 25.04
CA ILE A 136 -0.49 -4.81 25.81
C ILE A 136 -0.58 -4.11 27.14
N LEU A 137 0.52 -4.07 27.91
CA LEU A 137 0.53 -3.43 29.23
C LEU A 137 0.10 -1.97 29.15
N LEU A 138 0.67 -1.20 28.23
CA LEU A 138 0.29 0.19 28.02
C LEU A 138 -1.16 0.34 27.55
N THR A 139 -1.66 -0.58 26.74
CA THR A 139 -3.07 -0.56 26.30
C THR A 139 -4.02 -0.79 27.47
N ILE A 140 -3.68 -1.71 28.40
CA ILE A 140 -4.48 -1.97 29.60
C ILE A 140 -4.43 -0.77 30.53
N VAL A 141 -3.25 -0.25 30.85
CA VAL A 141 -3.07 0.90 31.76
C VAL A 141 -3.77 2.15 31.25
N THR A 142 -3.81 2.35 29.92
CA THR A 142 -4.47 3.53 29.31
C THR A 142 -5.93 3.26 28.91
N LEU A 143 -6.56 2.20 29.40
CA LEU A 143 -7.94 1.81 29.08
C LEU A 143 -8.21 1.78 27.56
N GLY A 144 -7.24 1.30 26.80
CA GLY A 144 -7.36 1.14 25.33
C GLY A 144 -6.87 2.33 24.49
N ILE A 145 -6.60 3.50 25.07
CA ILE A 145 -6.12 4.69 24.32
C ILE A 145 -4.82 4.36 23.58
N TYR A 146 -3.86 3.73 24.27
CA TYR A 146 -2.56 3.36 23.67
C TYR A 146 -2.68 2.33 22.52
N SER A 147 -3.82 1.68 22.35
CA SER A 147 -4.03 0.68 21.29
C SER A 147 -3.78 1.23 19.88
N ALA A 148 -3.91 2.56 19.64
CA ALA A 148 -3.58 3.20 18.39
C ALA A 148 -2.06 3.17 18.10
N TRP A 149 -1.24 3.50 19.12
CA TRP A 149 0.23 3.40 19.03
C TRP A 149 0.69 1.95 18.90
N ALA A 150 0.08 1.05 19.66
CA ALA A 150 0.34 -0.39 19.54
C ALA A 150 0.10 -0.91 18.11
N THR A 151 -0.98 -0.45 17.45
CA THR A 151 -1.27 -0.81 16.05
C THR A 151 -0.17 -0.33 15.10
N VAL A 152 0.28 0.92 15.24
CA VAL A 152 1.34 1.48 14.38
C VAL A 152 2.66 0.73 14.61
N ARG A 153 3.09 0.55 15.87
CA ARG A 153 4.33 -0.18 16.19
C ARG A 153 4.32 -1.61 15.69
N ASN A 154 3.20 -2.31 15.84
CA ASN A 154 3.05 -3.67 15.31
C ASN A 154 3.19 -3.70 13.77
N ASN A 155 2.51 -2.80 13.05
CA ASN A 155 2.61 -2.74 11.60
C ASN A 155 4.01 -2.34 11.16
N GLN A 156 4.64 -1.35 11.80
CA GLN A 156 6.03 -0.96 11.51
C GLN A 156 6.99 -2.13 11.66
N TYR A 157 6.82 -2.97 12.70
CA TYR A 157 7.63 -4.16 12.88
C TYR A 157 7.48 -5.15 11.71
N PHE A 158 6.26 -5.51 11.33
CA PHE A 158 6.03 -6.47 10.25
C PHE A 158 6.44 -5.94 8.89
N TYR A 159 6.11 -4.68 8.57
CA TYR A 159 6.50 -4.05 7.30
C TYR A 159 8.02 -3.90 7.21
N GLY A 160 8.68 -3.39 8.25
CA GLY A 160 10.12 -3.19 8.27
C GLY A 160 10.93 -4.49 8.18
N ASN A 161 10.36 -5.60 8.66
CA ASN A 161 10.97 -6.93 8.56
C ASN A 161 10.54 -7.73 7.31
N THR A 162 9.61 -7.22 6.48
CA THR A 162 9.30 -7.80 5.17
C THR A 162 10.13 -7.10 4.11
N LYS A 163 10.90 -7.88 3.36
CA LYS A 163 11.81 -7.39 2.32
C LYS A 163 11.49 -7.98 0.97
N LEU A 164 11.67 -7.18 -0.06
CA LEU A 164 11.66 -7.58 -1.46
C LEU A 164 12.90 -6.99 -2.10
N ASP A 165 13.71 -7.79 -2.78
CA ASP A 165 14.96 -7.35 -3.40
C ASP A 165 15.83 -6.51 -2.44
N GLY A 166 16.04 -7.03 -1.22
CA GLY A 166 16.84 -6.40 -0.16
C GLY A 166 16.25 -5.16 0.49
N ALA A 167 15.21 -4.54 -0.07
CA ALA A 167 14.57 -3.35 0.47
C ALA A 167 13.35 -3.70 1.34
N SER A 168 13.21 -3.01 2.49
CA SER A 168 12.10 -3.19 3.41
C SER A 168 10.87 -2.38 3.01
N PHE A 169 9.69 -2.90 3.32
CA PHE A 169 8.46 -2.11 3.31
C PHE A 169 8.41 -1.16 4.52
N GLN A 170 7.61 -0.11 4.40
CA GLN A 170 7.43 0.89 5.45
C GLN A 170 5.95 1.08 5.76
N TYR A 171 5.66 1.37 7.04
CA TYR A 171 4.33 1.76 7.49
C TYR A 171 4.39 3.15 8.14
N LEU A 172 3.66 4.11 7.57
CA LEU A 172 3.82 5.54 7.79
C LEU A 172 2.62 6.19 8.53
N ALA A 173 1.65 5.38 8.99
CA ALA A 173 0.45 5.91 9.64
C ALA A 173 0.76 6.61 10.96
N SER A 174 0.07 7.73 11.21
CA SER A 174 0.08 8.42 12.49
C SER A 174 -0.83 7.73 13.51
N PRO A 175 -0.35 7.42 14.74
CA PRO A 175 -1.20 6.89 15.80
C PRO A 175 -2.38 7.80 16.15
N ILE A 176 -2.18 9.12 16.07
CA ILE A 176 -3.21 10.11 16.39
C ILE A 176 -4.38 10.01 15.40
N THR A 177 -4.11 9.82 14.12
CA THR A 177 -5.16 9.64 13.09
C THR A 177 -5.99 8.38 13.39
N ILE A 178 -5.34 7.27 13.79
CA ILE A 178 -6.01 6.04 14.18
C ILE A 178 -6.86 6.27 15.45
N LEU A 179 -6.33 6.98 16.43
CA LEU A 179 -7.04 7.29 17.67
C LEU A 179 -8.29 8.13 17.40
N LYS A 180 -8.17 9.20 16.60
CA LYS A 180 -9.32 10.02 16.21
C LYS A 180 -10.43 9.17 15.59
N GLY A 181 -10.09 8.27 14.63
CA GLY A 181 -11.06 7.37 14.02
C GLY A 181 -11.73 6.43 15.02
N ARG A 182 -10.99 5.89 16.00
CA ARG A 182 -11.53 5.04 17.07
C ARG A 182 -12.46 5.80 18.02
N LEU A 183 -12.10 7.03 18.38
CA LEU A 183 -12.95 7.88 19.24
C LEU A 183 -14.28 8.22 18.54
N ILE A 184 -14.25 8.54 17.24
CA ILE A 184 -15.46 8.76 16.45
C ILE A 184 -16.33 7.48 16.42
N ALA A 185 -15.72 6.33 16.15
CA ALA A 185 -16.43 5.05 16.14
C ALA A 185 -17.04 4.71 17.50
N LEU A 186 -16.29 4.98 18.59
CA LEU A 186 -16.79 4.81 19.98
C LEU A 186 -17.96 5.75 20.29
N ALA A 187 -17.88 7.02 19.89
CA ALA A 187 -18.96 7.97 20.07
C ALA A 187 -20.25 7.53 19.34
N ILE A 188 -20.11 7.07 18.08
CA ILE A 188 -21.23 6.52 17.31
C ILE A 188 -21.81 5.27 18.00
N LEU A 189 -20.95 4.38 18.51
CA LEU A 189 -21.41 3.19 19.25
C LEU A 189 -22.17 3.56 20.52
N VAL A 190 -21.68 4.53 21.31
CA VAL A 190 -22.36 4.99 22.52
C VAL A 190 -23.74 5.58 22.17
N VAL A 191 -23.80 6.43 21.13
CA VAL A 191 -25.07 7.00 20.65
C VAL A 191 -26.03 5.89 20.22
N TYR A 192 -25.54 4.89 19.48
CA TYR A 192 -26.33 3.72 19.06
C TYR A 192 -26.89 2.97 20.27
N VAL A 193 -26.07 2.63 21.26
CA VAL A 193 -26.50 1.87 22.44
C VAL A 193 -27.54 2.67 23.23
N VAL A 194 -27.27 3.95 23.53
CA VAL A 194 -28.20 4.80 24.30
C VAL A 194 -29.56 4.95 23.57
N LEU A 195 -29.55 5.22 22.28
CA LEU A 195 -30.79 5.40 21.52
C LEU A 195 -31.56 4.08 21.35
N SER A 196 -30.84 2.94 21.20
CA SER A 196 -31.50 1.63 21.06
C SER A 196 -32.14 1.14 22.36
N GLU A 197 -31.63 1.57 23.53
CA GLU A 197 -32.25 1.31 24.83
C GLU A 197 -33.50 2.19 25.06
N MET A 198 -33.51 3.42 24.53
CA MET A 198 -34.63 4.35 24.69
C MET A 198 -35.75 4.14 23.67
N TYR A 199 -35.39 3.74 22.43
CA TYR A 199 -36.33 3.61 21.30
C TYR A 199 -36.09 2.32 20.56
N VAL A 200 -37.07 1.43 20.52
CA VAL A 200 -36.99 0.12 19.84
C VAL A 200 -36.69 0.28 18.34
N GLU A 201 -37.22 1.36 17.71
CA GLU A 201 -37.05 1.64 16.30
C GLU A 201 -35.62 2.17 15.96
N ALA A 202 -34.88 2.66 16.95
CA ALA A 202 -33.54 3.21 16.73
C ALA A 202 -32.58 2.19 16.10
N ALA A 203 -32.62 0.94 16.51
CA ALA A 203 -31.80 -0.13 15.95
C ALA A 203 -32.06 -0.31 14.45
N LEU A 204 -33.31 -0.24 14.00
CA LEU A 204 -33.66 -0.33 12.58
C LEU A 204 -33.18 0.89 11.78
N VAL A 205 -33.37 2.09 12.35
CA VAL A 205 -32.88 3.34 11.72
C VAL A 205 -31.37 3.29 11.53
N PHE A 206 -30.62 2.88 12.56
CA PHE A 206 -29.16 2.71 12.45
C PHE A 206 -28.78 1.64 11.43
N ALA A 207 -29.47 0.48 11.41
CA ALA A 207 -29.21 -0.57 10.42
C ALA A 207 -29.36 -0.05 8.99
N ILE A 208 -30.43 0.71 8.70
CA ILE A 208 -30.67 1.33 7.40
C ILE A 208 -29.60 2.39 7.10
N ALA A 209 -29.23 3.22 8.09
CA ALA A 209 -28.21 4.25 7.91
C ALA A 209 -26.81 3.67 7.65
N PHE A 210 -26.49 2.49 8.19
CA PHE A 210 -25.21 1.82 7.95
C PHE A 210 -25.07 1.27 6.53
N ILE A 211 -26.18 0.97 5.82
CA ILE A 211 -26.12 0.46 4.46
C ILE A 211 -25.27 1.34 3.54
N PRO A 212 -25.51 2.66 3.38
CA PRO A 212 -24.65 3.52 2.56
C PRO A 212 -23.28 3.80 3.18
N ILE A 213 -23.13 3.71 4.50
CA ILE A 213 -21.88 4.03 5.20
C ILE A 213 -20.84 2.91 5.03
N ILE A 214 -21.24 1.63 5.02
CA ILE A 214 -20.32 0.49 4.92
C ILE A 214 -19.42 0.56 3.68
N PRO A 215 -19.92 0.78 2.44
CA PRO A 215 -19.06 0.89 1.26
C PRO A 215 -18.09 2.09 1.34
N TRP A 216 -18.52 3.20 1.93
CA TRP A 216 -17.67 4.36 2.14
C TRP A 216 -16.52 4.03 3.12
N ILE A 217 -16.84 3.40 4.26
CA ILE A 217 -15.82 2.93 5.23
C ILE A 217 -14.85 1.96 4.55
N MET A 218 -15.36 1.03 3.72
CA MET A 218 -14.54 0.05 3.00
C MET A 218 -13.50 0.73 2.10
N VAL A 219 -13.92 1.66 1.24
CA VAL A 219 -13.03 2.44 0.38
C VAL A 219 -12.02 3.24 1.21
N ARG A 220 -12.52 3.96 2.24
CA ARG A 220 -11.68 4.81 3.10
C ARG A 220 -10.63 4.01 3.86
N SER A 221 -11.00 2.84 4.38
CA SER A 221 -10.11 1.92 5.11
C SER A 221 -9.02 1.35 4.21
N LEU A 222 -9.38 0.89 2.99
CA LEU A 222 -8.42 0.38 2.02
C LEU A 222 -7.46 1.48 1.57
N ARG A 223 -7.96 2.67 1.28
CA ARG A 223 -7.13 3.83 0.92
C ARG A 223 -6.21 4.22 2.07
N PHE A 224 -6.72 4.32 3.30
CA PHE A 224 -5.90 4.63 4.47
C PHE A 224 -4.74 3.64 4.63
N LYS A 225 -5.01 2.33 4.48
CA LYS A 225 -3.97 1.31 4.56
C LYS A 225 -2.95 1.45 3.43
N ALA A 226 -3.39 1.71 2.21
CA ALA A 226 -2.53 1.86 1.03
C ALA A 226 -1.61 3.09 1.17
N VAL A 227 -2.15 4.30 1.38
CA VAL A 227 -1.36 5.54 1.44
C VAL A 227 -0.37 5.58 2.61
N ASN A 228 -0.63 4.78 3.66
CA ASN A 228 0.28 4.61 4.79
C ASN A 228 1.26 3.44 4.62
N SER A 229 1.28 2.79 3.47
CA SER A 229 2.25 1.75 3.11
C SER A 229 3.17 2.28 2.03
N ALA A 230 4.47 2.00 2.14
CA ALA A 230 5.45 2.40 1.13
C ALA A 230 6.49 1.28 0.89
N TYR A 231 7.05 1.27 -0.30
CA TYR A 231 8.19 0.46 -0.69
C TYR A 231 9.18 1.34 -1.45
N ARG A 232 10.46 1.32 -1.09
CA ARG A 232 11.51 2.19 -1.69
C ARG A 232 11.08 3.66 -1.83
N ASN A 233 10.46 4.22 -0.76
CA ASN A 233 9.94 5.60 -0.66
C ASN A 233 8.76 5.94 -1.58
N ILE A 234 8.24 5.00 -2.36
CA ILE A 234 7.02 5.18 -3.15
C ILE A 234 5.84 4.64 -2.35
N ARG A 235 4.82 5.46 -2.16
CA ARG A 235 3.59 5.08 -1.45
C ARG A 235 2.66 4.28 -2.36
N PHE A 236 1.92 3.39 -1.74
CA PHE A 236 0.75 2.78 -2.37
C PHE A 236 -0.44 3.73 -2.29
N ASP A 237 -1.41 3.57 -3.19
CA ASP A 237 -2.70 4.26 -3.15
C ASP A 237 -3.84 3.28 -3.44
N PHE A 238 -5.06 3.68 -3.14
CA PHE A 238 -6.27 2.93 -3.46
C PHE A 238 -7.35 3.87 -4.00
N GLN A 239 -7.76 3.65 -5.25
CA GLN A 239 -8.71 4.47 -5.99
C GLN A 239 -10.02 3.73 -6.32
N GLY A 240 -10.38 2.75 -5.50
CA GLY A 240 -11.67 2.05 -5.64
C GLY A 240 -12.85 3.03 -5.51
N ARG A 241 -13.85 2.89 -6.40
CA ARG A 241 -15.03 3.76 -6.43
C ARG A 241 -16.09 3.28 -5.46
N TYR A 242 -16.85 4.20 -4.86
CA TYR A 242 -17.96 3.90 -3.95
C TYR A 242 -18.96 2.90 -4.55
N GLY A 243 -19.40 3.10 -5.82
CA GLY A 243 -20.34 2.19 -6.48
C GLY A 243 -19.82 0.76 -6.61
N GLN A 244 -18.50 0.58 -6.87
CA GLN A 244 -17.88 -0.76 -6.90
C GLN A 244 -17.85 -1.38 -5.50
N ALA A 245 -17.55 -0.60 -4.46
CA ALA A 245 -17.60 -1.06 -3.08
C ALA A 245 -19.02 -1.45 -2.67
N PHE A 246 -20.04 -0.70 -3.07
CA PHE A 246 -21.45 -1.02 -2.82
C PHE A 246 -21.84 -2.35 -3.49
N MET A 247 -21.43 -2.55 -4.76
CA MET A 247 -21.66 -3.81 -5.47
C MET A 247 -21.04 -4.99 -4.73
N VAL A 248 -19.78 -4.86 -4.28
CA VAL A 248 -19.05 -5.93 -3.59
C VAL A 248 -19.59 -6.17 -2.18
N ALA A 249 -20.02 -5.12 -1.47
CA ALA A 249 -20.50 -5.24 -0.10
C ALA A 249 -21.94 -5.77 0.00
N PHE A 250 -22.80 -5.47 -0.97
CA PHE A 250 -24.23 -5.77 -0.87
C PHE A 250 -24.78 -6.54 -2.06
N VAL A 251 -24.58 -6.06 -3.29
CA VAL A 251 -25.27 -6.62 -4.46
C VAL A 251 -24.78 -8.03 -4.75
N TRP A 252 -23.49 -8.25 -4.86
CA TRP A 252 -22.93 -9.57 -5.12
C TRP A 252 -23.24 -10.58 -4.00
N PRO A 253 -23.07 -10.25 -2.69
CA PRO A 253 -23.49 -11.14 -1.62
C PRO A 253 -24.98 -11.46 -1.61
N LEU A 254 -25.86 -10.48 -1.90
CA LEU A 254 -27.31 -10.70 -2.00
C LEU A 254 -27.63 -11.68 -3.13
N LEU A 255 -27.08 -11.47 -4.32
CA LEU A 255 -27.24 -12.38 -5.46
C LEU A 255 -26.69 -13.78 -5.13
N ASN A 256 -25.63 -13.86 -4.36
CA ASN A 256 -25.08 -15.15 -3.93
C ASN A 256 -26.04 -15.92 -3.02
N VAL A 257 -26.69 -15.23 -2.07
CA VAL A 257 -27.71 -15.85 -1.22
C VAL A 257 -28.92 -16.30 -2.07
N LEU A 258 -29.40 -15.44 -2.98
CA LEU A 258 -30.53 -15.76 -3.86
C LEU A 258 -30.24 -16.95 -4.79
N THR A 259 -29.00 -17.19 -5.13
CA THR A 259 -28.56 -18.34 -5.95
C THR A 259 -28.11 -19.54 -5.11
N LEU A 260 -28.47 -19.61 -3.83
CA LEU A 260 -28.08 -20.69 -2.91
C LEU A 260 -26.56 -20.91 -2.89
N LEU A 261 -25.79 -19.81 -2.87
CA LEU A 261 -24.35 -19.76 -2.83
C LEU A 261 -23.61 -20.25 -4.10
N LEU A 262 -24.32 -20.48 -5.20
CA LEU A 262 -23.71 -20.90 -6.47
C LEU A 262 -22.81 -19.82 -7.08
N LEU A 263 -23.04 -18.53 -6.76
CA LEU A 263 -22.20 -17.42 -7.22
C LEU A 263 -20.99 -17.14 -6.34
N THR A 264 -20.74 -17.92 -5.27
CA THR A 264 -19.59 -17.69 -4.36
C THR A 264 -18.26 -17.51 -5.10
N PRO A 265 -17.89 -18.31 -6.12
CA PRO A 265 -16.66 -18.11 -6.88
C PRO A 265 -16.62 -16.76 -7.61
N LEU A 266 -17.75 -16.32 -8.17
CA LEU A 266 -17.86 -15.04 -8.87
C LEU A 266 -17.78 -13.87 -7.89
N VAL A 267 -18.44 -13.95 -6.74
CA VAL A 267 -18.38 -12.93 -5.68
C VAL A 267 -16.95 -12.76 -5.19
N MET A 268 -16.23 -13.86 -4.96
CA MET A 268 -14.82 -13.83 -4.57
C MET A 268 -13.98 -13.15 -5.66
N LYS A 269 -14.18 -13.51 -6.94
CA LYS A 269 -13.48 -12.85 -8.05
C LYS A 269 -13.74 -11.35 -8.07
N LYS A 270 -15.01 -10.92 -7.96
CA LYS A 270 -15.40 -9.50 -7.96
C LYS A 270 -14.79 -8.73 -6.79
N THR A 271 -14.66 -9.36 -5.62
CA THR A 271 -13.97 -8.81 -4.46
C THR A 271 -12.47 -8.64 -4.73
N HIS A 272 -11.83 -9.65 -5.32
CA HIS A 272 -10.42 -9.60 -5.69
C HIS A 272 -10.15 -8.56 -6.80
N GLU A 273 -11.03 -8.47 -7.81
CA GLU A 273 -10.98 -7.42 -8.85
C GLU A 273 -11.06 -6.01 -8.22
N PHE A 274 -12.00 -5.79 -7.31
CA PHE A 274 -12.15 -4.51 -6.64
C PHE A 274 -10.88 -4.12 -5.86
N ILE A 275 -10.28 -5.06 -5.12
CA ILE A 275 -9.09 -4.82 -4.32
C ILE A 275 -7.87 -4.59 -5.23
N ALA A 276 -7.62 -5.47 -6.19
CA ALA A 276 -6.44 -5.40 -7.05
C ALA A 276 -6.50 -4.17 -7.97
N ASN A 277 -7.57 -4.04 -8.76
CA ASN A 277 -7.69 -2.96 -9.74
C ASN A 277 -7.88 -1.57 -9.10
N GLY A 278 -8.28 -1.52 -7.83
CA GLY A 278 -8.33 -0.29 -7.05
C GLY A 278 -6.97 0.12 -6.47
N SER A 279 -6.01 -0.80 -6.38
CA SER A 279 -4.70 -0.57 -5.77
C SER A 279 -3.70 0.00 -6.78
N ARG A 280 -2.78 0.84 -6.29
CA ARG A 280 -1.69 1.44 -7.07
C ARG A 280 -0.38 1.42 -6.28
N TYR A 281 0.72 1.37 -7.01
CA TYR A 281 2.07 1.62 -6.49
C TYR A 281 2.58 2.87 -7.19
N GLY A 282 2.64 3.99 -6.47
CA GLY A 282 2.85 5.28 -7.07
C GLY A 282 1.74 5.63 -8.08
N THR A 283 2.09 5.75 -9.35
CA THR A 283 1.15 6.00 -10.48
C THR A 283 0.70 4.72 -11.18
N THR A 284 1.42 3.60 -10.99
CA THR A 284 1.16 2.33 -11.70
C THR A 284 0.04 1.53 -11.01
N GLU A 285 -0.95 1.11 -11.80
CA GLU A 285 -2.10 0.34 -11.33
C GLU A 285 -1.79 -1.16 -11.21
N PHE A 286 -2.34 -1.79 -10.19
CA PHE A 286 -2.45 -3.24 -10.14
C PHE A 286 -3.63 -3.71 -10.99
N ALA A 287 -3.50 -4.88 -11.58
CA ALA A 287 -4.57 -5.52 -12.35
C ALA A 287 -4.74 -6.98 -11.94
N LEU A 288 -5.98 -7.44 -11.78
CA LEU A 288 -6.30 -8.85 -11.61
C LEU A 288 -6.50 -9.50 -12.99
N LYS A 289 -5.55 -10.32 -13.42
CA LYS A 289 -5.64 -11.10 -14.67
C LYS A 289 -6.06 -12.54 -14.35
N ALA A 290 -7.31 -12.72 -13.93
CA ALA A 290 -7.85 -14.03 -13.59
C ALA A 290 -9.09 -14.38 -14.43
N ASP A 291 -9.10 -15.59 -14.99
CA ASP A 291 -10.29 -16.16 -15.61
C ASP A 291 -11.34 -16.57 -14.54
N THR A 292 -12.62 -16.34 -14.85
CA THR A 292 -13.73 -16.74 -13.98
C THR A 292 -13.77 -18.25 -13.77
N GLY A 293 -13.46 -19.03 -14.80
CA GLY A 293 -13.40 -20.48 -14.73
C GLY A 293 -12.38 -21.01 -13.72
N SER A 294 -11.28 -20.26 -13.46
CA SER A 294 -10.29 -20.63 -12.44
C SER A 294 -10.89 -20.60 -11.03
N TYR A 295 -11.74 -19.60 -10.73
CA TYR A 295 -12.45 -19.53 -9.46
C TYR A 295 -13.49 -20.66 -9.32
N TYR A 296 -14.27 -20.93 -10.36
CA TYR A 296 -15.23 -22.04 -10.32
C TYR A 296 -14.55 -23.40 -10.21
N ARG A 297 -13.42 -23.61 -10.91
CA ARG A 297 -12.62 -24.84 -10.76
C ARG A 297 -12.06 -25.02 -9.34
N PHE A 298 -11.60 -23.92 -8.73
CA PHE A 298 -11.09 -23.94 -7.35
C PHE A 298 -12.21 -24.31 -6.36
N PHE A 299 -13.34 -23.61 -6.41
CA PHE A 299 -14.46 -23.89 -5.52
C PHE A 299 -15.11 -25.28 -5.80
N GLY A 300 -15.18 -25.68 -7.07
CA GLY A 300 -15.66 -26.99 -7.46
C GLY A 300 -14.80 -28.14 -6.89
N LYS A 301 -13.47 -28.01 -6.93
CA LYS A 301 -12.57 -28.97 -6.27
C LYS A 301 -12.80 -28.99 -4.76
N GLY A 302 -12.97 -27.83 -4.11
CA GLY A 302 -13.30 -27.75 -2.69
C GLY A 302 -14.61 -28.46 -2.36
N LEU A 303 -15.64 -28.27 -3.19
CA LEU A 303 -16.93 -28.96 -3.06
C LEU A 303 -16.80 -30.48 -3.20
N LEU A 304 -16.01 -30.95 -4.17
CA LEU A 304 -15.75 -32.38 -4.34
C LEU A 304 -15.04 -32.98 -3.11
N ILE A 305 -14.07 -32.27 -2.54
CA ILE A 305 -13.41 -32.69 -1.28
C ILE A 305 -14.44 -32.74 -0.14
N ALA A 306 -15.31 -31.71 -0.02
CA ALA A 306 -16.36 -31.67 1.00
C ALA A 306 -17.32 -32.85 0.89
N ILE A 307 -17.79 -33.15 -0.34
CA ILE A 307 -18.67 -34.28 -0.61
C ILE A 307 -17.98 -35.60 -0.27
N ALA A 308 -16.73 -35.81 -0.70
CA ALA A 308 -15.99 -37.03 -0.45
C ALA A 308 -15.84 -37.33 1.05
N PHE A 309 -15.40 -36.33 1.83
CA PHE A 309 -15.27 -36.48 3.28
C PHE A 309 -16.64 -36.58 3.99
N GLY A 310 -17.65 -35.84 3.51
CA GLY A 310 -19.00 -35.90 4.04
C GLY A 310 -19.64 -37.29 3.88
N VAL A 311 -19.53 -37.85 2.68
CA VAL A 311 -19.98 -39.24 2.40
C VAL A 311 -19.21 -40.28 3.24
N ALA A 312 -17.87 -40.15 3.26
CA ALA A 312 -17.05 -41.06 4.05
C ALA A 312 -17.39 -40.99 5.56
N ALA A 313 -17.56 -39.78 6.10
CA ALA A 313 -17.96 -39.59 7.49
C ALA A 313 -19.36 -40.16 7.77
N PHE A 314 -20.33 -39.91 6.89
CA PHE A 314 -21.69 -40.46 7.01
C PHE A 314 -21.69 -42.00 7.01
N LEU A 315 -21.01 -42.60 6.05
CA LEU A 315 -20.90 -44.06 5.96
C LEU A 315 -20.19 -44.67 7.21
N ALA A 316 -19.11 -44.03 7.68
CA ALA A 316 -18.41 -44.41 8.88
C ALA A 316 -19.32 -44.30 10.13
N MET A 317 -20.07 -43.22 10.28
CA MET A 317 -21.06 -43.05 11.36
C MET A 317 -22.12 -44.16 11.33
N ARG A 318 -22.57 -44.54 10.13
CA ARG A 318 -23.65 -45.55 9.97
C ARG A 318 -23.21 -46.98 10.19
N TYR A 319 -21.98 -47.34 9.74
CA TYR A 319 -21.54 -48.74 9.70
C TYR A 319 -20.42 -49.08 10.68
N VAL A 320 -19.61 -48.10 11.14
CA VAL A 320 -18.48 -48.30 12.03
C VAL A 320 -18.72 -47.73 13.44
N GLY A 321 -19.33 -46.54 13.49
CA GLY A 321 -19.68 -45.89 14.74
C GLY A 321 -19.47 -44.35 14.69
N PHE A 322 -20.18 -43.65 15.57
CA PHE A 322 -20.20 -42.21 15.64
C PHE A 322 -18.80 -41.58 15.80
N THR A 323 -17.95 -42.18 16.66
CA THR A 323 -16.60 -41.66 16.92
C THR A 323 -15.73 -41.64 15.65
N VAL A 324 -15.72 -42.77 14.90
CA VAL A 324 -14.93 -42.87 13.67
C VAL A 324 -15.42 -41.88 12.62
N GLY A 325 -16.75 -41.75 12.43
CA GLY A 325 -17.31 -40.80 11.51
C GLY A 325 -16.99 -39.34 11.89
N SER A 326 -17.02 -39.00 13.18
CA SER A 326 -16.66 -37.65 13.68
C SER A 326 -15.18 -37.34 13.44
N ILE A 327 -14.28 -38.31 13.59
CA ILE A 327 -12.85 -38.14 13.27
C ILE A 327 -12.67 -37.84 11.77
N ILE A 328 -13.34 -38.61 10.90
CA ILE A 328 -13.28 -38.39 9.44
C ILE A 328 -13.84 -36.98 9.06
N ALA A 329 -14.97 -36.59 9.65
CA ALA A 329 -15.53 -35.26 9.44
C ALA A 329 -14.59 -34.14 9.89
N GLY A 330 -13.95 -34.32 11.07
CA GLY A 330 -12.96 -33.37 11.57
C GLY A 330 -11.72 -33.26 10.66
N ALA A 331 -11.22 -34.41 10.17
CA ALA A 331 -10.12 -34.41 9.20
C ALA A 331 -10.51 -33.71 7.89
N GLY A 332 -11.70 -33.99 7.37
CA GLY A 332 -12.23 -33.32 6.18
C GLY A 332 -12.35 -31.81 6.37
N TYR A 333 -12.85 -31.35 7.52
CA TYR A 333 -12.91 -29.93 7.87
C TYR A 333 -11.51 -29.27 7.86
N LEU A 334 -10.51 -29.90 8.49
CA LEU A 334 -9.15 -29.39 8.52
C LEU A 334 -8.51 -29.32 7.14
N ILE A 335 -8.73 -30.33 6.30
CA ILE A 335 -8.24 -30.36 4.92
C ILE A 335 -8.89 -29.22 4.11
N LEU A 336 -10.22 -29.05 4.21
CA LEU A 336 -10.92 -27.95 3.54
C LEU A 336 -10.47 -26.59 4.05
N PHE A 337 -10.30 -26.44 5.37
CA PHE A 337 -9.77 -25.20 5.95
C PHE A 337 -8.42 -24.84 5.34
N GLY A 338 -7.47 -25.78 5.30
CA GLY A 338 -6.16 -25.56 4.69
C GLY A 338 -6.24 -25.28 3.19
N TYR A 339 -7.09 -26.03 2.49
CA TYR A 339 -7.32 -25.87 1.05
C TYR A 339 -7.80 -24.43 0.73
N PHE A 340 -8.81 -23.92 1.45
CA PHE A 340 -9.32 -22.57 1.23
C PHE A 340 -8.35 -21.49 1.69
N MET A 341 -7.70 -21.64 2.85
CA MET A 341 -6.74 -20.66 3.37
C MET A 341 -5.52 -20.48 2.46
N ALA A 342 -4.94 -21.56 1.99
CA ALA A 342 -3.81 -21.51 1.07
C ALA A 342 -4.26 -21.15 -0.35
N GLY A 343 -5.33 -21.81 -0.82
CA GLY A 343 -5.77 -21.70 -2.20
C GLY A 343 -6.33 -20.33 -2.59
N ILE A 344 -7.10 -19.67 -1.72
CA ILE A 344 -7.60 -18.31 -1.97
C ILE A 344 -6.44 -17.32 -2.09
N SER A 345 -5.43 -17.42 -1.20
CA SER A 345 -4.25 -16.56 -1.27
C SER A 345 -3.44 -16.80 -2.54
N ASN A 346 -3.22 -18.07 -2.91
CA ASN A 346 -2.53 -18.44 -4.14
C ASN A 346 -3.30 -17.97 -5.38
N LEU A 347 -4.63 -18.17 -5.39
CA LEU A 347 -5.49 -17.78 -6.50
C LEU A 347 -5.48 -16.27 -6.73
N PHE A 348 -5.47 -15.48 -5.66
CA PHE A 348 -5.38 -14.03 -5.72
C PHE A 348 -4.00 -13.55 -6.18
N LEU A 349 -2.94 -13.93 -5.44
CA LEU A 349 -1.60 -13.42 -5.70
C LEU A 349 -1.08 -13.83 -7.08
N ASN A 350 -1.33 -15.07 -7.52
CA ASN A 350 -0.89 -15.55 -8.84
C ASN A 350 -1.61 -14.85 -10.00
N ALA A 351 -2.73 -14.18 -9.74
CA ALA A 351 -3.49 -13.45 -10.74
C ALA A 351 -3.23 -11.93 -10.72
N VAL A 352 -2.61 -11.41 -9.65
CA VAL A 352 -2.29 -9.98 -9.54
C VAL A 352 -1.04 -9.65 -10.33
N HIS A 353 -1.10 -8.56 -11.08
CA HIS A 353 0.01 -8.01 -11.86
C HIS A 353 0.18 -6.53 -11.54
N LEU A 354 1.41 -6.07 -11.58
CA LEU A 354 1.78 -4.65 -11.52
C LEU A 354 2.54 -4.34 -12.81
N ASP A 355 1.85 -3.73 -13.78
CA ASP A 355 2.34 -3.55 -15.15
C ASP A 355 2.73 -4.90 -15.80
N HIS A 356 4.02 -5.10 -16.06
CA HIS A 356 4.58 -6.34 -16.63
C HIS A 356 5.05 -7.34 -15.56
N HIS A 357 5.09 -6.91 -14.29
CA HIS A 357 5.49 -7.75 -13.17
C HIS A 357 4.30 -8.55 -12.63
N GLY A 358 4.53 -9.80 -12.27
CA GLY A 358 3.52 -10.66 -11.63
C GLY A 358 3.90 -11.02 -10.22
N PHE A 359 3.00 -11.70 -9.52
CA PHE A 359 3.30 -12.30 -8.22
C PHE A 359 3.13 -13.81 -8.31
N GLU A 360 3.85 -14.52 -7.46
CA GLU A 360 3.72 -15.95 -7.31
C GLU A 360 3.55 -16.32 -5.84
N SER A 361 2.56 -17.17 -5.56
CA SER A 361 2.32 -17.71 -4.24
C SER A 361 2.14 -19.23 -4.32
N ARG A 362 2.91 -19.95 -3.49
CA ARG A 362 2.96 -21.44 -3.44
C ARG A 362 2.64 -21.94 -2.04
N LEU A 363 1.65 -21.34 -1.35
CA LEU A 363 1.22 -21.79 -0.01
C LEU A 363 0.65 -23.20 -0.08
N GLN A 364 1.08 -24.06 0.84
CA GLN A 364 0.66 -25.45 0.92
C GLN A 364 -0.46 -25.65 1.96
N PRO A 365 -1.59 -26.29 1.58
CA PRO A 365 -2.72 -26.49 2.49
C PRO A 365 -2.37 -27.17 3.81
N LEU A 366 -1.66 -28.29 3.78
CA LEU A 366 -1.30 -29.05 4.99
C LEU A 366 -0.36 -28.28 5.91
N GLN A 367 0.60 -27.53 5.32
CA GLN A 367 1.50 -26.72 6.11
C GLN A 367 0.75 -25.55 6.80
N MET A 368 -0.24 -24.96 6.12
CA MET A 368 -1.13 -23.95 6.71
C MET A 368 -1.90 -24.54 7.89
N VAL A 369 -2.53 -25.70 7.73
CA VAL A 369 -3.24 -26.42 8.82
C VAL A 369 -2.30 -26.65 10.00
N TRP A 370 -1.11 -27.20 9.75
CA TRP A 370 -0.12 -27.47 10.80
C TRP A 370 0.28 -26.21 11.57
N ILE A 371 0.55 -25.10 10.84
CA ILE A 371 0.92 -23.84 11.48
C ILE A 371 -0.24 -23.29 12.31
N TYR A 372 -1.47 -23.31 11.78
CA TYR A 372 -2.64 -22.83 12.51
C TYR A 372 -2.91 -23.67 13.76
N LEU A 373 -2.96 -25.00 13.63
CA LEU A 373 -3.24 -25.89 14.76
C LEU A 373 -2.18 -25.81 15.86
N SER A 374 -0.89 -25.91 15.48
CA SER A 374 0.20 -25.83 16.45
C SER A 374 0.30 -24.44 17.10
N ASN A 375 0.08 -23.36 16.35
CA ASN A 375 0.05 -22.03 16.91
C ASN A 375 -1.14 -21.84 17.86
N SER A 376 -2.35 -22.30 17.48
CA SER A 376 -3.54 -22.20 18.34
C SER A 376 -3.37 -22.98 19.62
N PHE A 377 -2.85 -24.21 19.53
CA PHE A 377 -2.56 -25.04 20.70
C PHE A 377 -1.58 -24.34 21.67
N LEU A 378 -0.45 -23.82 21.14
CA LEU A 378 0.54 -23.13 21.96
C LEU A 378 0.02 -21.79 22.52
N VAL A 379 -0.79 -21.06 21.77
CA VAL A 379 -1.42 -19.82 22.25
C VAL A 379 -2.38 -20.11 23.41
N VAL A 380 -3.22 -21.14 23.31
CA VAL A 380 -4.13 -21.56 24.39
C VAL A 380 -3.33 -22.05 25.59
N LEU A 381 -2.35 -22.93 25.38
CA LEU A 381 -1.51 -23.50 26.46
C LEU A 381 -0.77 -22.41 27.25
N THR A 382 -0.34 -21.33 26.57
CA THR A 382 0.41 -20.22 27.18
C THR A 382 -0.48 -19.03 27.54
N LEU A 383 -1.81 -19.19 27.60
CA LEU A 383 -2.78 -18.12 27.87
C LEU A 383 -2.55 -16.86 27.03
N GLY A 384 -2.20 -17.05 25.74
CA GLY A 384 -1.96 -15.98 24.79
C GLY A 384 -0.52 -15.50 24.66
N LEU A 385 0.40 -15.86 25.55
CA LEU A 385 1.79 -15.39 25.53
C LEU A 385 2.57 -15.85 24.29
N PHE A 386 2.19 -16.97 23.67
CA PHE A 386 2.82 -17.45 22.43
C PHE A 386 2.40 -16.67 21.17
N THR A 387 1.42 -15.77 21.26
CA THR A 387 0.91 -14.97 20.11
C THR A 387 2.00 -14.29 19.25
N PRO A 388 3.06 -13.70 19.80
CA PRO A 388 4.14 -13.10 19.01
C PRO A 388 4.87 -14.12 18.12
N TRP A 389 5.23 -15.27 18.65
CA TRP A 389 5.89 -16.33 17.88
C TRP A 389 4.97 -16.90 16.81
N ALA A 390 3.69 -17.07 17.12
CA ALA A 390 2.67 -17.52 16.17
C ALA A 390 2.56 -16.57 14.96
N LYS A 391 2.51 -15.25 15.21
CA LYS A 391 2.46 -14.22 14.16
C LYS A 391 3.74 -14.20 13.31
N VAL A 392 4.91 -14.22 13.94
CA VAL A 392 6.22 -14.24 13.25
C VAL A 392 6.36 -15.50 12.42
N ARG A 393 6.00 -16.68 12.95
CA ARG A 393 6.03 -17.95 12.21
C ARG A 393 5.15 -17.92 10.97
N MET A 394 3.94 -17.39 11.09
CA MET A 394 3.02 -17.24 9.97
C MET A 394 3.55 -16.23 8.93
N ALA A 395 4.08 -15.08 9.35
CA ALA A 395 4.64 -14.09 8.46
C ALA A 395 5.84 -14.66 7.67
N ARG A 396 6.75 -15.37 8.35
CA ARG A 396 7.90 -16.03 7.73
C ARG A 396 7.46 -17.07 6.69
N TYR A 397 6.49 -17.92 7.04
CA TYR A 397 5.98 -18.94 6.12
C TYR A 397 5.33 -18.31 4.89
N ARG A 398 4.52 -17.26 5.06
CA ARG A 398 3.90 -16.57 3.92
C ARG A 398 4.96 -15.92 3.03
N ALA A 399 5.95 -15.24 3.61
CA ALA A 399 7.02 -14.63 2.84
C ALA A 399 7.82 -15.68 2.06
N SER A 400 8.22 -16.80 2.69
CA SER A 400 8.98 -17.87 2.02
C SER A 400 8.22 -18.58 0.88
N CYS A 401 6.90 -18.45 0.85
CA CYS A 401 6.05 -19.01 -0.21
C CYS A 401 5.61 -17.97 -1.25
N THR A 402 6.08 -16.72 -1.15
CA THR A 402 5.64 -15.62 -2.05
C THR A 402 6.86 -15.01 -2.71
N ALA A 403 6.77 -14.80 -4.02
CA ALA A 403 7.79 -14.13 -4.82
C ALA A 403 7.14 -13.12 -5.78
N MET A 404 7.91 -12.13 -6.21
CA MET A 404 7.55 -11.26 -7.33
C MET A 404 8.25 -11.79 -8.58
N ARG A 405 7.49 -11.99 -9.65
CA ARG A 405 8.02 -12.28 -10.99
C ARG A 405 8.34 -10.97 -11.67
N VAL A 406 9.61 -10.63 -11.66
CA VAL A 406 10.11 -9.39 -12.24
C VAL A 406 10.40 -9.62 -13.73
N SER A 407 9.77 -8.84 -14.60
CA SER A 407 10.08 -8.78 -16.02
C SER A 407 10.99 -7.58 -16.26
N GLY A 408 12.23 -7.81 -16.68
CA GLY A 408 13.23 -6.76 -16.82
C GLY A 408 13.92 -6.37 -15.51
N ASP A 409 14.30 -5.10 -15.35
CA ASP A 409 15.01 -4.59 -14.16
C ASP A 409 14.04 -3.87 -13.21
N LEU A 410 13.90 -4.40 -11.98
CA LEU A 410 13.07 -3.81 -10.93
C LEU A 410 13.60 -2.43 -10.49
N ASN A 411 14.91 -2.23 -10.51
CA ASN A 411 15.49 -0.93 -10.12
C ASN A 411 15.14 0.15 -11.13
N HIS A 412 15.16 -0.17 -12.41
CA HIS A 412 14.75 0.74 -13.49
C HIS A 412 13.25 1.07 -13.37
N PHE A 413 12.39 0.08 -13.13
CA PHE A 413 10.96 0.29 -12.90
C PHE A 413 10.71 1.22 -11.70
N VAL A 414 11.36 0.96 -10.55
CA VAL A 414 11.22 1.78 -9.34
C VAL A 414 11.74 3.21 -9.59
N ALA A 415 12.88 3.38 -10.26
CA ALA A 415 13.42 4.70 -10.58
C ALA A 415 12.50 5.50 -11.52
N ALA A 416 11.93 4.85 -12.53
CA ALA A 416 10.93 5.47 -13.42
C ALA A 416 9.69 5.91 -12.64
N GLU A 417 9.21 5.09 -11.70
CA GLU A 417 8.04 5.38 -10.88
C GLU A 417 8.31 6.49 -9.86
N GLN A 418 9.54 6.57 -9.28
CA GLN A 418 9.97 7.68 -8.44
C GLN A 418 9.95 9.00 -9.20
N ASN A 419 10.46 9.02 -10.44
CA ASN A 419 10.45 10.21 -11.29
C ASN A 419 9.01 10.65 -11.62
N ARG A 420 8.11 9.70 -11.96
CA ARG A 420 6.69 9.98 -12.24
C ARG A 420 5.97 10.53 -11.01
N THR A 421 6.15 9.94 -9.85
CA THR A 421 5.53 10.40 -8.59
C THR A 421 6.09 11.75 -8.14
N SER A 422 7.36 12.03 -8.38
CA SER A 422 7.96 13.34 -8.10
C SER A 422 7.41 14.42 -9.03
N ALA A 423 7.28 14.14 -10.33
CA ALA A 423 6.71 15.05 -11.31
C ALA A 423 5.24 15.34 -10.98
N LEU A 424 4.44 14.31 -10.70
CA LEU A 424 3.03 14.45 -10.31
C LEU A 424 2.88 15.20 -8.98
N GLY A 425 3.76 14.94 -8.00
CA GLY A 425 3.79 15.66 -6.73
C GLY A 425 4.14 17.13 -6.88
N GLN A 426 4.99 17.47 -7.85
CA GLN A 426 5.28 18.85 -8.21
C GLN A 426 4.09 19.51 -8.91
N GLU A 427 3.48 18.86 -9.88
CA GLU A 427 2.28 19.38 -10.56
C GLU A 427 1.09 19.56 -9.61
N LEU A 428 0.86 18.62 -8.70
CA LEU A 428 -0.22 18.73 -7.70
C LEU A 428 0.11 19.77 -6.62
N GLY A 429 1.36 19.91 -6.20
CA GLY A 429 1.80 20.96 -5.29
C GLY A 429 1.62 22.34 -5.88
N ASP A 430 1.80 22.49 -7.19
CA ASP A 430 1.62 23.74 -7.91
C ASP A 430 0.13 24.04 -8.24
N ALA A 431 -0.72 23.01 -8.37
CA ALA A 431 -2.15 23.17 -8.70
C ALA A 431 -3.05 23.33 -7.46
N PHE A 432 -2.64 22.82 -6.31
CA PHE A 432 -3.42 22.87 -5.07
C PHE A 432 -2.58 23.46 -3.95
N ASP A 433 -2.69 24.78 -3.77
CA ASP A 433 -2.28 25.48 -2.55
C ASP A 433 -3.25 25.13 -1.40
N VAL A 434 -3.50 23.82 -1.20
CA VAL A 434 -4.37 23.30 -0.16
C VAL A 434 -3.58 22.34 0.69
N ASP A 435 -3.33 22.78 1.90
CA ASP A 435 -2.72 22.10 3.01
C ASP A 435 -3.51 20.82 3.37
N PHE A 436 -3.19 19.68 2.73
CA PHE A 436 -3.78 18.37 3.06
C PHE A 436 -3.32 17.82 4.43
N ALA A 437 -2.66 18.61 5.25
CA ALA A 437 -2.27 18.28 6.61
C ALA A 437 -3.39 18.50 7.65
N ALA A 438 -4.55 19.05 7.27
CA ALA A 438 -5.58 19.48 8.21
C ALA A 438 -6.91 18.71 8.17
N ILE A 439 -7.01 17.52 7.51
CA ILE A 439 -8.21 16.69 7.62
C ILE A 439 -7.89 15.26 8.08
#